data_64489858c27a0fbdf9742572c50f1ee0
#
_entry.id   64489858c27a0fbdf9742572c50f1ee0
#
_cell.length_a   1.000
_cell.length_b   1.000
_cell.length_c   1.000
_cell.angle_alpha   90.00
_cell.angle_beta   90.00
_cell.angle_gamma   90.00
#
_symmetry.space_group_name_H-M   'P 1'
#
loop_
_entity.id
_entity.type
_entity.pdbx_description
1 polymer ?
#
loop_
_entity_poly.entity_id
_entity_poly.type
_entity_poly.pdbx_seq_one_letter_code
_entity_poly.pdbx_strand_id
1 'polypeptide(L)'
;GIYSSKMITHDFVSKKYSVKNYNLLQDFQNHNHLNKFPIASSRVPVAPNAMQLYEQKHFGVYTDYNDITNTKNAQQRISLMGQAESFKIQIVVSGRTDYTVGMRVNLTTYKTSSAYTQENTDDLIDKIHSGNYLVAAINHTIDKEQHTCHMELIKDSMLVDLDRGGR
;
A
#
# COMPACT_ATOMS: atom_id res chain seq x y z
N GLY A 1 -4.89 -11.35 4.76
CA GLY A 1 -3.46 -11.20 4.92
C GLY A 1 -2.91 -9.79 4.80
N ILE A 2 -3.77 -8.74 4.60
CA ILE A 2 -3.26 -7.36 4.44
C ILE A 2 -2.57 -6.88 5.72
N TYR A 3 -3.21 -7.06 6.87
CA TYR A 3 -2.73 -6.49 8.13
C TYR A 3 -1.86 -7.46 8.93
N SER A 4 -2.08 -8.75 8.79
CA SER A 4 -1.25 -9.77 9.43
C SER A 4 -1.33 -11.09 8.70
N SER A 5 -0.28 -11.89 8.86
CA SER A 5 -0.21 -13.24 8.35
C SER A 5 0.76 -14.09 9.17
N LYS A 6 0.57 -15.40 9.11
CA LYS A 6 1.45 -16.39 9.71
C LYS A 6 2.04 -17.25 8.60
N MET A 7 3.34 -17.36 8.54
CA MET A 7 4.01 -18.26 7.61
C MET A 7 4.62 -19.43 8.35
N ILE A 8 4.32 -20.62 7.89
CA ILE A 8 4.85 -21.88 8.41
C ILE A 8 5.70 -22.50 7.30
N THR A 9 6.98 -22.66 7.56
CA THR A 9 7.91 -23.33 6.65
C THR A 9 8.33 -24.67 7.24
N HIS A 10 8.38 -25.70 6.41
CA HIS A 10 8.73 -27.04 6.82
C HIS A 10 9.75 -27.66 5.87
N ASP A 11 10.81 -28.23 6.41
CA ASP A 11 11.78 -29.04 5.69
C ASP A 11 11.54 -30.51 5.95
N PHE A 12 11.13 -31.24 4.91
CA PHE A 12 10.86 -32.67 5.02
C PHE A 12 12.12 -33.53 5.23
N VAL A 13 13.27 -33.05 4.79
CA VAL A 13 14.53 -33.77 4.90
C VAL A 13 15.09 -33.66 6.32
N SER A 14 15.25 -32.45 6.82
CA SER A 14 15.77 -32.21 8.17
C SER A 14 14.71 -32.29 9.27
N LYS A 15 13.43 -32.44 8.90
CA LYS A 15 12.27 -32.46 9.80
C LYS A 15 12.16 -31.21 10.70
N LYS A 16 12.74 -30.09 10.24
CA LYS A 16 12.66 -28.80 10.92
C LYS A 16 11.47 -27.99 10.41
N TYR A 17 10.85 -27.23 11.29
CA TYR A 17 9.84 -26.24 10.91
C TYR A 17 10.15 -24.89 11.56
N SER A 18 9.71 -23.82 10.94
CA SER A 18 9.73 -22.49 11.54
C SER A 18 8.41 -21.78 11.34
N VAL A 19 8.09 -20.90 12.26
CA VAL A 19 6.88 -20.08 12.21
C VAL A 19 7.30 -18.62 12.25
N LYS A 20 6.82 -17.83 11.28
CA LYS A 20 7.05 -16.39 11.20
C LYS A 20 5.71 -15.68 11.18
N ASN A 21 5.52 -14.77 12.11
CA ASN A 21 4.36 -13.87 12.14
C ASN A 21 4.74 -12.53 11.51
N TYR A 22 3.82 -11.98 10.73
CA TYR A 22 3.90 -10.65 10.16
C TYR A 22 2.77 -9.79 10.71
N ASN A 23 3.08 -8.56 11.07
CA ASN A 23 2.10 -7.56 11.49
C ASN A 23 2.46 -6.23 10.82
N LEU A 24 1.56 -5.71 9.98
CA LEU A 24 1.77 -4.47 9.23
C LEU A 24 2.12 -3.29 10.13
N LEU A 25 1.40 -3.12 11.26
CA LEU A 25 1.59 -1.94 12.12
C LEU A 25 2.95 -1.95 12.81
N GLN A 26 3.48 -3.14 13.13
CA GLN A 26 4.80 -3.29 13.76
C GLN A 26 5.93 -3.15 12.73
N ASP A 27 5.71 -3.66 11.52
CA ASP A 27 6.73 -3.68 10.46
C ASP A 27 6.68 -2.44 9.54
N PHE A 28 5.68 -1.57 9.68
CA PHE A 28 5.46 -0.43 8.79
C PHE A 28 6.70 0.48 8.69
N GLN A 29 7.33 0.78 9.81
CA GLN A 29 8.50 1.67 9.85
C GLN A 29 9.77 1.06 9.22
N ASN A 30 9.78 -0.26 9.02
CA ASN A 30 10.93 -0.97 8.45
C ASN A 30 10.96 -0.93 6.90
N HIS A 31 9.94 -0.35 6.28
CA HIS A 31 9.76 -0.35 4.82
C HIS A 31 9.47 1.05 4.29
N ASN A 32 9.77 1.25 3.01
CA ASN A 32 9.44 2.48 2.31
C ASN A 32 7.98 2.48 1.88
N HIS A 33 7.29 3.57 2.14
CA HIS A 33 5.90 3.80 1.77
C HIS A 33 5.72 5.11 0.99
N LEU A 34 4.59 5.25 0.31
CA LEU A 34 4.28 6.47 -0.44
C LEU A 34 4.03 7.65 0.49
N ASN A 35 3.41 7.40 1.65
CA ASN A 35 3.07 8.41 2.66
C ASN A 35 3.53 7.97 4.06
N LYS A 36 3.23 8.78 5.08
CA LYS A 36 3.85 8.69 6.40
C LYS A 36 3.20 7.67 7.34
N PHE A 37 1.89 7.44 7.23
CA PHE A 37 1.13 6.64 8.19
C PHE A 37 0.50 5.41 7.54
N PRO A 38 0.31 4.30 8.28
CA PRO A 38 -0.33 3.11 7.75
C PRO A 38 -1.80 3.37 7.39
N ILE A 39 -2.30 2.60 6.44
CA ILE A 39 -3.70 2.64 6.02
C ILE A 39 -4.66 2.05 7.06
N ALA A 40 -4.14 1.36 8.06
CA ALA A 40 -4.91 0.75 9.14
C ALA A 40 -4.73 1.52 10.45
N SER A 41 -5.82 1.67 11.20
CA SER A 41 -5.78 2.15 12.57
C SER A 41 -5.33 1.04 13.53
N SER A 42 -4.54 1.40 14.54
CA SER A 42 -4.13 0.48 15.62
C SER A 42 -5.32 -0.03 16.45
N ARG A 43 -6.46 0.66 16.37
CA ARG A 43 -7.72 0.27 17.04
C ARG A 43 -8.40 -0.93 16.38
N VAL A 44 -8.04 -1.27 15.15
CA VAL A 44 -8.58 -2.44 14.47
C VAL A 44 -7.89 -3.69 15.03
N PRO A 45 -8.65 -4.65 15.61
CA PRO A 45 -8.06 -5.87 16.09
C PRO A 45 -7.48 -6.67 14.93
N VAL A 46 -6.19 -6.93 15.00
CA VAL A 46 -5.46 -7.68 13.98
C VAL A 46 -5.37 -9.14 14.42
N ALA A 47 -6.07 -10.02 13.69
CA ALA A 47 -6.01 -11.44 13.97
C ALA A 47 -4.72 -12.04 13.39
N PRO A 48 -3.76 -12.52 14.20
CA PRO A 48 -2.47 -13.01 13.72
C PRO A 48 -2.58 -14.25 12.82
N ASN A 49 -3.70 -14.96 12.88
CA ASN A 49 -3.97 -16.16 12.11
C ASN A 49 -4.95 -15.92 10.93
N ALA A 50 -5.24 -14.67 10.59
CA ALA A 50 -6.20 -14.37 9.52
C ALA A 50 -5.78 -14.95 8.15
N MET A 51 -4.49 -15.06 7.92
CA MET A 51 -3.94 -15.73 6.75
C MET A 51 -2.78 -16.64 7.17
N GLN A 52 -2.81 -17.88 6.72
CA GLN A 52 -1.73 -18.84 6.95
C GLN A 52 -1.11 -19.23 5.60
N LEU A 53 0.20 -19.10 5.52
CA LEU A 53 1.02 -19.51 4.38
C LEU A 53 1.83 -20.73 4.77
N TYR A 54 1.82 -21.74 3.92
CA TYR A 54 2.63 -22.95 4.11
C TYR A 54 3.62 -23.03 2.97
N GLU A 55 4.89 -23.17 3.29
CA GLU A 55 5.95 -23.30 2.31
C GLU A 55 6.90 -24.43 2.70
N GLN A 56 7.24 -25.24 1.72
CA GLN A 56 8.30 -26.22 1.86
C GLN A 56 9.65 -25.52 1.70
N LYS A 57 10.55 -25.74 2.67
CA LYS A 57 11.85 -25.11 2.70
C LYS A 57 12.92 -26.13 3.03
N HIS A 58 14.07 -26.02 2.40
CA HIS A 58 15.25 -26.78 2.75
C HIS A 58 16.16 -25.99 3.69
N PHE A 59 16.37 -26.50 4.90
CA PHE A 59 17.27 -25.92 5.89
C PHE A 59 18.66 -26.59 5.81
N GLY A 60 19.28 -26.62 4.67
CA GLY A 60 20.58 -27.26 4.43
C GLY A 60 21.57 -26.35 3.74
N VAL A 61 22.61 -26.93 3.17
CA VAL A 61 23.72 -26.23 2.49
C VAL A 61 23.25 -25.35 1.31
N TYR A 62 22.03 -25.58 0.82
CA TYR A 62 21.43 -24.79 -0.29
C TYR A 62 20.52 -23.65 0.18
N THR A 63 20.48 -23.34 1.47
CA THR A 63 19.57 -22.32 2.04
C THR A 63 19.91 -20.90 1.63
N ASP A 64 21.15 -20.61 1.27
CA ASP A 64 21.59 -19.23 1.12
C ASP A 64 21.06 -18.53 -0.14
N TYR A 65 20.76 -19.27 -1.20
CA TYR A 65 20.41 -18.65 -2.47
C TYR A 65 18.90 -18.37 -2.65
N ASN A 66 18.03 -19.28 -2.21
CA ASN A 66 16.58 -19.13 -2.39
C ASN A 66 15.84 -18.63 -1.15
N ASP A 67 16.47 -18.65 0.00
CA ASP A 67 15.82 -18.50 1.28
C ASP A 67 15.59 -17.06 1.70
N ILE A 68 16.51 -16.19 1.33
CA ILE A 68 16.53 -14.81 1.83
C ILE A 68 15.46 -13.94 1.16
N THR A 69 15.16 -14.20 -0.11
CA THR A 69 14.32 -13.31 -0.91
C THR A 69 12.85 -13.70 -0.95
N ASN A 70 12.52 -14.94 -1.20
CA ASN A 70 11.14 -15.34 -1.42
C ASN A 70 10.36 -15.49 -0.11
N THR A 71 10.89 -16.29 0.81
CA THR A 71 10.21 -16.59 2.08
C THR A 71 10.18 -15.39 3.02
N LYS A 72 11.27 -14.60 3.05
CA LYS A 72 11.38 -13.44 3.94
C LYS A 72 10.42 -12.32 3.54
N ASN A 73 10.20 -12.13 2.26
CA ASN A 73 9.44 -11.00 1.73
C ASN A 73 8.02 -11.36 1.27
N ALA A 74 7.67 -12.65 1.23
CA ALA A 74 6.37 -13.10 0.73
C ALA A 74 5.19 -12.47 1.51
N GLN A 75 5.26 -12.50 2.83
CA GLN A 75 4.22 -11.93 3.69
C GLN A 75 4.09 -10.42 3.49
N GLN A 76 5.21 -9.71 3.45
CA GLN A 76 5.25 -8.28 3.21
C GLN A 76 4.69 -7.93 1.83
N ARG A 77 5.09 -8.66 0.78
CA ARG A 77 4.61 -8.43 -0.59
C ARG A 77 3.09 -8.59 -0.69
N ILE A 78 2.53 -9.63 -0.09
CA ILE A 78 1.08 -9.86 -0.04
C ILE A 78 0.39 -8.70 0.68
N SER A 79 0.95 -8.24 1.80
CA SER A 79 0.42 -7.11 2.55
C SER A 79 0.44 -5.82 1.73
N LEU A 80 1.56 -5.49 1.09
CA LEU A 80 1.71 -4.29 0.26
C LEU A 80 0.76 -4.29 -0.94
N MET A 81 0.62 -5.41 -1.63
CA MET A 81 -0.32 -5.53 -2.74
C MET A 81 -1.76 -5.32 -2.27
N GLY A 82 -2.15 -5.95 -1.17
CA GLY A 82 -3.50 -5.77 -0.62
C GLY A 82 -3.77 -4.33 -0.15
N GLN A 83 -2.76 -3.64 0.40
CA GLN A 83 -2.88 -2.23 0.76
C GLN A 83 -3.08 -1.36 -0.49
N ALA A 84 -2.28 -1.56 -1.53
CA ALA A 84 -2.37 -0.83 -2.79
C ALA A 84 -3.73 -1.03 -3.48
N GLU A 85 -4.31 -2.23 -3.37
CA GLU A 85 -5.63 -2.54 -3.91
C GLU A 85 -6.79 -1.95 -3.09
N SER A 86 -6.57 -1.64 -1.82
CA SER A 86 -7.63 -1.19 -0.90
C SER A 86 -8.04 0.26 -1.11
N PHE A 87 -7.18 1.08 -1.71
CA PHE A 87 -7.43 2.50 -1.94
C PHE A 87 -7.07 2.92 -3.36
N LYS A 88 -8.12 3.08 -4.19
CA LYS A 88 -8.00 3.43 -5.59
C LYS A 88 -8.80 4.70 -5.90
N ILE A 89 -8.22 5.59 -6.69
CA ILE A 89 -8.88 6.79 -7.20
C ILE A 89 -8.71 6.81 -8.72
N GLN A 90 -9.78 7.17 -9.42
CA GLN A 90 -9.73 7.44 -10.85
C GLN A 90 -9.80 8.94 -11.07
N ILE A 91 -8.88 9.45 -11.87
CA ILE A 91 -8.82 10.86 -12.26
C ILE A 91 -8.74 11.00 -13.77
N VAL A 92 -9.28 12.11 -14.26
CA VAL A 92 -9.13 12.54 -15.65
C VAL A 92 -8.39 13.85 -15.66
N VAL A 93 -7.27 13.91 -16.36
CA VAL A 93 -6.43 15.08 -16.46
C VAL A 93 -6.11 15.43 -17.90
N SER A 94 -5.67 16.65 -18.15
CA SER A 94 -5.16 17.05 -19.45
C SER A 94 -4.04 16.13 -19.90
N GLY A 95 -4.07 15.73 -21.16
CA GLY A 95 -3.14 14.75 -21.69
C GLY A 95 -1.71 15.27 -21.77
N ARG A 96 -0.78 14.43 -21.34
CA ARG A 96 0.65 14.62 -21.47
C ARG A 96 1.30 13.30 -21.84
N THR A 97 2.31 13.34 -22.68
CA THR A 97 2.99 12.14 -23.17
C THR A 97 4.05 11.59 -22.20
N ASP A 98 4.41 12.36 -21.18
CA ASP A 98 5.37 11.98 -20.15
C ASP A 98 4.75 11.22 -18.96
N TYR A 99 3.43 11.09 -18.92
CA TYR A 99 2.77 10.25 -17.91
C TYR A 99 2.96 8.76 -18.21
N THR A 100 3.47 8.03 -17.21
CA THR A 100 3.73 6.59 -17.34
C THR A 100 3.24 5.83 -16.11
N VAL A 101 2.90 4.55 -16.31
CA VAL A 101 2.60 3.62 -15.21
C VAL A 101 3.84 3.45 -14.32
N GLY A 102 3.64 3.39 -13.00
CA GLY A 102 4.70 3.35 -12.00
C GLY A 102 5.23 4.73 -11.59
N MET A 103 4.75 5.81 -12.19
CA MET A 103 5.09 7.16 -11.77
C MET A 103 4.43 7.51 -10.43
N ARG A 104 5.17 8.20 -9.56
CA ARG A 104 4.62 8.78 -8.33
C ARG A 104 4.08 10.18 -8.62
N VAL A 105 2.83 10.41 -8.24
CA VAL A 105 2.16 11.70 -8.35
C VAL A 105 1.68 12.17 -6.98
N ASN A 106 1.67 13.48 -6.77
CA ASN A 106 1.06 14.08 -5.58
C ASN A 106 -0.30 14.63 -5.95
N LEU A 107 -1.35 14.15 -5.28
CA LEU A 107 -2.73 14.59 -5.46
C LEU A 107 -3.16 15.42 -4.25
N THR A 108 -3.65 16.63 -4.47
CA THR A 108 -4.27 17.45 -3.45
C THR A 108 -5.76 17.60 -3.77
N THR A 109 -6.60 17.14 -2.84
CA THR A 109 -8.06 17.26 -2.91
C THR A 109 -8.55 18.15 -1.79
N TYR A 110 -9.67 18.83 -2.02
CA TYR A 110 -10.28 19.73 -1.04
C TYR A 110 -11.58 19.12 -0.49
N LYS A 111 -11.86 19.43 0.77
CA LYS A 111 -13.12 19.04 1.40
C LYS A 111 -14.30 19.75 0.72
N THR A 112 -15.37 19.02 0.46
CA THR A 112 -16.63 19.54 -0.09
C THR A 112 -17.55 20.12 0.98
N SER A 113 -17.04 20.56 2.12
CA SER A 113 -17.84 21.16 3.20
C SER A 113 -18.31 22.56 2.81
N SER A 114 -19.61 22.82 2.97
CA SER A 114 -20.25 24.13 2.70
C SER A 114 -19.97 25.21 3.76
N ALA A 115 -19.27 24.88 4.84
CA ALA A 115 -18.89 25.83 5.88
C ALA A 115 -17.52 26.43 5.58
N TYR A 116 -17.47 27.40 4.67
CA TYR A 116 -16.31 28.26 4.48
C TYR A 116 -16.15 29.19 5.70
N THR A 117 -15.40 28.75 6.68
CA THR A 117 -14.76 29.65 7.64
C THR A 117 -13.35 29.92 7.14
N GLN A 118 -13.10 31.15 6.78
CA GLN A 118 -11.99 31.66 5.96
C GLN A 118 -10.62 31.68 6.67
N GLU A 119 -10.39 30.90 7.74
CA GLU A 119 -9.23 31.16 8.61
C GLU A 119 -7.98 30.30 8.39
N ASN A 120 -8.08 29.15 7.70
CA ASN A 120 -6.86 28.35 7.40
C ASN A 120 -7.03 27.52 6.13
N THR A 121 -6.20 27.78 5.13
CA THR A 121 -6.17 27.01 3.87
C THR A 121 -5.81 25.53 4.10
N ASP A 122 -5.07 25.19 5.14
CA ASP A 122 -4.70 23.82 5.48
C ASP A 122 -5.88 22.97 6.00
N ASP A 123 -6.91 23.60 6.55
CA ASP A 123 -8.14 22.92 6.98
C ASP A 123 -9.07 22.57 5.81
N LEU A 124 -8.89 23.18 4.66
CA LEU A 124 -9.66 22.90 3.45
C LEU A 124 -9.19 21.63 2.73
N ILE A 125 -7.96 21.18 2.98
CA ILE A 125 -7.40 20.01 2.33
C ILE A 125 -8.01 18.74 2.94
N ASP A 126 -8.51 17.85 2.08
CA ASP A 126 -8.89 16.52 2.48
C ASP A 126 -7.63 15.66 2.65
N LYS A 127 -7.19 15.51 3.88
CA LYS A 127 -5.97 14.75 4.24
C LYS A 127 -6.11 13.23 4.03
N ILE A 128 -7.34 12.72 3.91
CA ILE A 128 -7.59 11.30 3.65
C ILE A 128 -7.36 10.99 2.18
N HIS A 129 -7.92 11.80 1.28
CA HIS A 129 -7.82 11.59 -0.16
C HIS A 129 -6.59 12.26 -0.79
N SER A 130 -5.97 13.22 -0.11
CA SER A 130 -4.71 13.83 -0.57
C SER A 130 -3.51 12.94 -0.27
N GLY A 131 -2.40 13.18 -0.97
CA GLY A 131 -1.13 12.54 -0.73
C GLY A 131 -0.41 12.06 -1.98
N ASN A 132 0.62 11.25 -1.75
CA ASN A 132 1.37 10.62 -2.81
C ASN A 132 0.67 9.33 -3.26
N TYR A 133 0.56 9.19 -4.56
CA TYR A 133 -0.04 8.04 -5.24
C TYR A 133 0.92 7.47 -6.26
N LEU A 134 0.75 6.20 -6.57
CA LEU A 134 1.37 5.52 -7.70
C LEU A 134 0.34 5.41 -8.83
N VAL A 135 0.76 5.70 -10.05
CA VAL A 135 -0.05 5.48 -11.25
C VAL A 135 -0.06 3.99 -11.55
N ALA A 136 -1.21 3.33 -11.32
CA ALA A 136 -1.38 1.90 -11.57
C ALA A 136 -1.76 1.59 -13.02
N ALA A 137 -2.61 2.44 -13.60
CA ALA A 137 -3.02 2.33 -14.99
C ALA A 137 -3.21 3.72 -15.60
N ILE A 138 -2.99 3.82 -16.90
CA ILE A 138 -3.20 5.05 -17.67
C ILE A 138 -3.78 4.70 -19.03
N ASN A 139 -4.78 5.48 -19.44
CA ASN A 139 -5.35 5.42 -20.79
C ASN A 139 -5.32 6.81 -21.41
N HIS A 140 -4.67 6.95 -22.55
CA HIS A 140 -4.61 8.19 -23.33
C HIS A 140 -5.74 8.19 -24.35
N THR A 141 -6.58 9.19 -24.31
CA THR A 141 -7.61 9.45 -25.32
C THR A 141 -7.22 10.71 -26.09
N ILE A 142 -6.98 10.53 -27.37
CA ILE A 142 -6.56 11.62 -28.27
C ILE A 142 -7.60 11.71 -29.40
N ASP A 143 -8.24 12.84 -29.49
CA ASP A 143 -9.12 13.18 -30.61
C ASP A 143 -8.64 14.44 -31.32
N LYS A 144 -9.45 14.98 -32.22
CA LYS A 144 -9.07 16.16 -33.02
C LYS A 144 -8.97 17.45 -32.20
N GLU A 145 -9.62 17.51 -31.05
CA GLU A 145 -9.78 18.72 -30.25
C GLU A 145 -9.00 18.69 -28.96
N GLN A 146 -8.82 17.48 -28.39
CA GLN A 146 -8.21 17.34 -27.07
C GLN A 146 -7.44 16.04 -26.89
N HIS A 147 -6.49 16.09 -25.97
CA HIS A 147 -5.80 14.94 -25.42
C HIS A 147 -6.11 14.86 -23.94
N THR A 148 -6.68 13.75 -23.47
CA THR A 148 -6.98 13.49 -22.07
C THR A 148 -6.34 12.19 -21.61
N CYS A 149 -5.95 12.15 -20.33
CA CYS A 149 -5.42 10.97 -19.67
C CYS A 149 -6.36 10.54 -18.55
N HIS A 150 -6.85 9.31 -18.64
CA HIS A 150 -7.59 8.65 -17.58
C HIS A 150 -6.61 7.80 -16.78
N MET A 151 -6.43 8.12 -15.49
CA MET A 151 -5.47 7.45 -14.63
C MET A 151 -6.16 6.75 -13.48
N GLU A 152 -5.70 5.55 -13.16
CA GLU A 152 -5.98 4.87 -11.91
C GLU A 152 -4.79 5.07 -10.96
N LEU A 153 -5.07 5.66 -9.81
CA LEU A 153 -4.09 5.97 -8.78
C LEU A 153 -4.34 5.07 -7.58
N ILE A 154 -3.27 4.50 -7.05
CA ILE A 154 -3.28 3.65 -5.85
C ILE A 154 -2.35 4.22 -4.79
N LYS A 155 -2.63 3.92 -3.51
CA LYS A 155 -1.70 4.23 -2.42
C LYS A 155 -1.71 3.13 -1.36
N ASP A 156 -0.55 2.96 -0.70
CA ASP A 156 -0.31 1.98 0.36
C ASP A 156 -0.33 2.58 1.77
N SER A 157 -0.45 3.90 1.88
CA SER A 157 -0.24 4.63 3.12
C SER A 157 -0.96 5.98 3.10
N MET A 158 -1.16 6.60 4.27
CA MET A 158 -1.93 7.83 4.46
C MET A 158 -1.05 9.01 4.87
N LEU A 159 -1.48 10.24 4.55
CA LEU A 159 -0.85 11.46 5.06
C LEU A 159 -1.16 11.71 6.54
N VAL A 160 -2.32 11.26 7.01
CA VAL A 160 -2.85 11.50 8.35
C VAL A 160 -2.84 10.20 9.15
N ASP A 161 -2.54 10.34 10.44
CA ASP A 161 -2.65 9.25 11.41
C ASP A 161 -4.12 8.99 11.73
N LEU A 162 -4.63 7.82 11.31
CA LEU A 162 -6.02 7.42 11.55
C LEU A 162 -6.33 7.18 13.03
N ASP A 163 -5.31 6.96 13.87
CA ASP A 163 -5.47 6.76 15.32
C ASP A 163 -5.69 8.07 16.07
N ARG A 164 -5.12 9.16 15.60
CA ARG A 164 -5.25 10.47 16.22
C ARG A 164 -6.53 11.20 15.82
N GLY A 165 -7.38 10.57 14.98
CA GLY A 165 -8.61 11.16 14.48
C GLY A 165 -8.29 12.41 13.66
N GLY A 166 -8.61 12.44 12.39
CA GLY A 166 -8.50 13.65 11.58
C GLY A 166 -9.46 14.73 12.12
N ARG A 167 -9.04 15.42 13.16
CA ARG A 167 -9.63 16.70 13.60
C ARG A 167 -8.85 17.83 12.98
#